data_b401b857bfe4d46acc0de43b074310d0
#
_entry.id   b401b857bfe4d46acc0de43b074310d0
#
_cell.length_a   1.000
_cell.length_b   1.000
_cell.length_c   1.000
_cell.angle_alpha   90.00
_cell.angle_beta   90.00
_cell.angle_gamma   90.00
#
_symmetry.space_group_name_H-M   'P 1'
#
loop_
_entity.id
_entity.type
_entity.pdbx_description
1 polymer ?
#
loop_
_entity_poly.entity_id
_entity_poly.type
_entity_poly.pdbx_seq_one_letter_code
_entity_poly.pdbx_strand_id
1 'polypeptide(L)'
;MTSYPHAPGFVAGNRPKIVTSRFEYVDSFTLERYLATGGYAGLRKALGRPAGEVHDEVKNATILGRGGAGFPAGTKWGLTPQNKWPRYLVVN
;
A
#
# COMPACT_ATOMS: atom_id res chain seq x y z
N MET A 1 -8.61 -3.68 22.96
CA MET A 1 -7.35 -3.07 22.50
C MET A 1 -7.28 -1.63 23.00
N THR A 2 -6.20 -1.27 23.66
CA THR A 2 -6.04 0.10 24.16
C THR A 2 -5.77 1.06 23.01
N SER A 3 -6.56 2.12 22.90
CA SER A 3 -6.27 3.17 21.94
C SER A 3 -5.18 4.10 22.48
N TYR A 4 -4.31 4.56 21.59
CA TYR A 4 -3.23 5.48 21.93
C TYR A 4 -3.62 6.90 21.56
N PRO A 5 -2.98 7.92 22.16
CA PRO A 5 -3.18 9.29 21.73
C PRO A 5 -2.90 9.42 20.23
N HIS A 6 -3.58 10.34 19.58
CA HIS A 6 -3.32 10.63 18.18
C HIS A 6 -1.89 11.11 17.96
N ALA A 7 -1.31 10.74 16.82
CA ALA A 7 0.00 11.23 16.43
C ALA A 7 -0.04 12.77 16.25
N PRO A 8 1.10 13.47 16.47
CA PRO A 8 1.15 14.90 16.23
C PRO A 8 0.75 15.24 14.79
N GLY A 9 -0.07 16.25 14.62
CA GLY A 9 -0.56 16.68 13.32
C GLY A 9 -1.79 15.91 12.81
N PHE A 10 -2.24 14.90 13.53
CA PHE A 10 -3.45 14.19 13.14
C PHE A 10 -4.69 15.07 13.36
N VAL A 11 -5.55 15.14 12.35
CA VAL A 11 -6.83 15.86 12.41
C VAL A 11 -7.95 14.87 12.21
N ALA A 12 -8.81 14.73 13.21
CA ALA A 12 -9.99 13.88 13.11
C ALA A 12 -11.02 14.56 12.20
N GLY A 13 -11.65 13.79 11.31
CA GLY A 13 -12.66 14.26 10.39
C GLY A 13 -13.75 13.23 10.17
N ASN A 14 -14.76 13.59 9.41
CA ASN A 14 -15.89 12.71 9.12
C ASN A 14 -15.68 11.84 7.87
N ARG A 15 -14.53 11.96 7.21
CA ARG A 15 -14.24 11.19 6.01
C ARG A 15 -13.64 9.83 6.37
N PRO A 16 -13.95 8.78 5.59
CA PRO A 16 -13.29 7.48 5.79
C PRO A 16 -11.76 7.63 5.67
N LYS A 17 -11.05 7.03 6.62
CA LYS A 17 -9.58 7.05 6.63
C LYS A 17 -9.08 5.73 6.08
N ILE A 18 -8.43 5.77 4.92
CA ILE A 18 -7.85 4.59 4.27
C ILE A 18 -6.34 4.60 4.44
N VAL A 19 -5.67 5.57 3.82
CA VAL A 19 -4.21 5.69 3.91
C VAL A 19 -3.78 6.06 5.32
N THR A 20 -4.56 6.91 5.99
CA THR A 20 -4.26 7.43 7.31
C THR A 20 -4.93 6.64 8.44
N SER A 21 -5.42 5.43 8.15
CA SER A 21 -6.20 4.64 9.11
C SER A 21 -5.47 4.31 10.41
N ARG A 22 -4.12 4.27 10.38
CA ARG A 22 -3.31 3.96 11.56
C ARG A 22 -2.78 5.20 12.30
N PHE A 23 -3.17 6.41 11.88
CA PHE A 23 -2.68 7.64 12.51
C PHE A 23 -3.14 7.81 13.96
N GLU A 24 -4.19 7.13 14.35
CA GLU A 24 -4.67 7.15 15.74
C GLU A 24 -3.79 6.35 16.71
N TYR A 25 -2.84 5.57 16.21
CA TYR A 25 -1.96 4.75 17.03
C TYR A 25 -0.57 5.38 17.11
N VAL A 26 -0.13 5.72 18.33
CA VAL A 26 1.20 6.27 18.55
C VAL A 26 2.29 5.26 18.18
N ASP A 27 2.01 3.97 18.36
CA ASP A 27 2.93 2.87 18.03
C ASP A 27 2.75 2.32 16.62
N SER A 28 2.19 3.10 15.69
CA SER A 28 1.93 2.66 14.31
C SER A 28 3.19 2.23 13.57
N PHE A 29 4.37 2.64 14.02
CA PHE A 29 5.65 2.26 13.43
C PHE A 29 6.12 0.86 13.84
N THR A 30 5.44 0.19 14.76
CA THR A 30 5.85 -1.14 15.22
C THR A 30 5.25 -2.25 14.37
N LEU A 31 5.97 -3.38 14.30
CA LEU A 31 5.47 -4.58 13.62
C LEU A 31 4.21 -5.12 14.31
N GLU A 32 4.19 -5.09 15.64
CA GLU A 32 3.04 -5.57 16.41
C GLU A 32 1.77 -4.83 16.04
N ARG A 33 1.84 -3.49 15.95
CA ARG A 33 0.67 -2.69 15.56
C ARG A 33 0.29 -2.93 14.10
N TYR A 34 1.28 -3.07 13.23
CA TYR A 34 1.02 -3.36 11.83
C TYR A 34 0.25 -4.67 11.67
N LEU A 35 0.72 -5.74 12.30
CA LEU A 35 0.06 -7.05 12.23
C LEU A 35 -1.33 -7.04 12.87
N ALA A 36 -1.49 -6.34 14.00
CA ALA A 36 -2.78 -6.25 14.69
C ALA A 36 -3.84 -5.51 13.86
N THR A 37 -3.44 -4.69 12.91
CA THR A 37 -4.34 -3.88 12.07
C THR A 37 -4.41 -4.36 10.63
N GLY A 38 -4.15 -5.64 10.38
CA GLY A 38 -4.29 -6.25 9.05
C GLY A 38 -3.04 -6.16 8.18
N GLY A 39 -1.88 -5.87 8.78
CA GLY A 39 -0.63 -5.79 8.04
C GLY A 39 -0.28 -7.10 7.35
N TYR A 40 0.29 -7.00 6.17
CA TYR A 40 0.66 -8.11 5.27
C TYR A 40 -0.51 -8.95 4.75
N ALA A 41 -1.75 -8.60 5.06
CA ALA A 41 -2.91 -9.35 4.55
C ALA A 41 -2.95 -9.34 3.02
N GLY A 42 -2.72 -8.18 2.40
CA GLY A 42 -2.65 -8.05 0.95
C GLY A 42 -1.49 -8.85 0.33
N LEU A 43 -0.33 -8.82 0.97
CA LEU A 43 0.83 -9.60 0.52
C LEU A 43 0.55 -11.10 0.55
N ARG A 44 -0.01 -11.61 1.63
CA ARG A 44 -0.36 -13.03 1.74
C ARG A 44 -1.34 -13.45 0.66
N LYS A 45 -2.35 -12.62 0.39
CA LYS A 45 -3.33 -12.87 -0.66
C LYS A 45 -2.68 -12.86 -2.04
N ALA A 46 -1.78 -11.91 -2.29
CA ALA A 46 -1.06 -11.80 -3.57
C ALA A 46 -0.15 -13.00 -3.82
N LEU A 47 0.56 -13.47 -2.79
CA LEU A 47 1.45 -14.64 -2.92
C LEU A 47 0.69 -15.93 -3.23
N GLY A 48 -0.59 -16.02 -2.90
CA GLY A 48 -1.45 -17.16 -3.22
C GLY A 48 -2.08 -17.11 -4.61
N ARG A 49 -1.75 -16.11 -5.43
CA ARG A 49 -2.34 -15.89 -6.75
C ARG A 49 -1.28 -15.81 -7.83
N PRO A 50 -1.59 -16.15 -9.10
CA PRO A 50 -0.68 -15.90 -10.21
C PRO A 50 -0.32 -14.42 -10.31
N ALA A 51 0.96 -14.13 -10.63
CA ALA A 51 1.44 -12.75 -10.73
C ALA A 51 0.66 -11.92 -11.74
N GLY A 52 0.22 -12.53 -12.85
CA GLY A 52 -0.58 -11.83 -13.87
C GLY A 52 -1.92 -11.34 -13.33
N GLU A 53 -2.56 -12.10 -12.44
CA GLU A 53 -3.83 -11.68 -11.84
C GLU A 53 -3.63 -10.48 -10.90
N VAL A 54 -2.53 -10.46 -10.14
CA VAL A 54 -2.20 -9.34 -9.26
C VAL A 54 -1.97 -8.08 -10.10
N HIS A 55 -1.23 -8.21 -11.21
CA HIS A 55 -1.00 -7.11 -12.14
C HIS A 55 -2.30 -6.59 -12.73
N ASP A 56 -3.18 -7.49 -13.17
CA ASP A 56 -4.48 -7.11 -13.73
C ASP A 56 -5.34 -6.36 -12.72
N GLU A 57 -5.31 -6.77 -11.47
CA GLU A 57 -6.06 -6.09 -10.41
C GLU A 57 -5.56 -4.66 -10.20
N VAL A 58 -4.25 -4.44 -10.19
CA VAL A 58 -3.66 -3.10 -10.10
C VAL A 58 -4.03 -2.26 -11.31
N LYS A 59 -3.97 -2.85 -12.50
CA LYS A 59 -4.32 -2.17 -13.75
C LYS A 59 -5.80 -1.76 -13.76
N ASN A 60 -6.67 -2.65 -13.33
CA ASN A 60 -8.12 -2.40 -13.27
C ASN A 60 -8.50 -1.41 -12.17
N ALA A 61 -7.67 -1.24 -11.15
CA ALA A 61 -7.89 -0.23 -10.11
C ALA A 61 -7.74 1.20 -10.61
N THR A 62 -7.15 1.40 -11.78
CA THR A 62 -6.99 2.71 -12.45
C THR A 62 -6.29 3.77 -11.59
N ILE A 63 -5.34 3.36 -10.75
CA ILE A 63 -4.57 4.27 -9.92
C ILE A 63 -3.59 5.03 -10.79
N LEU A 64 -3.60 6.35 -10.69
CA LEU A 64 -2.71 7.23 -11.44
C LEU A 64 -1.53 7.66 -10.57
N GLY A 65 -0.38 7.85 -11.21
CA GLY A 65 0.80 8.38 -10.54
C GLY A 65 0.58 9.80 -10.02
N ARG A 66 1.24 10.14 -8.94
CA ARG A 66 1.14 11.43 -8.26
C ARG A 66 2.39 12.30 -8.38
N GLY A 67 3.30 11.91 -9.29
CA GLY A 67 4.51 12.71 -9.56
C GLY A 67 4.29 13.89 -10.50
N GLY A 68 3.06 14.10 -10.98
CA GLY A 68 2.68 15.19 -11.87
C GLY A 68 2.15 14.74 -13.23
N ALA A 69 2.66 13.66 -13.79
CA ALA A 69 2.27 13.18 -15.12
C ALA A 69 0.96 12.38 -15.12
N GLY A 70 0.51 11.87 -13.97
CA GLY A 70 -0.71 11.08 -13.88
C GLY A 70 -0.64 9.75 -14.64
N PHE A 71 0.54 9.17 -14.79
CA PHE A 71 0.71 7.93 -15.53
C PHE A 71 0.07 6.75 -14.79
N PRO A 72 -0.69 5.87 -15.48
CA PRO A 72 -1.34 4.74 -14.81
C PRO A 72 -0.34 3.77 -14.21
N ALA A 73 -0.49 3.47 -12.91
CA ALA A 73 0.44 2.60 -12.18
C ALA A 73 0.48 1.18 -12.75
N GLY A 74 -0.69 0.61 -13.07
CA GLY A 74 -0.76 -0.74 -13.63
C GLY A 74 -0.06 -0.85 -14.99
N THR A 75 -0.19 0.15 -15.83
CA THR A 75 0.52 0.21 -17.11
C THR A 75 2.02 0.30 -16.89
N LYS A 76 2.46 1.12 -15.96
CA LYS A 76 3.88 1.26 -15.63
C LYS A 76 4.48 -0.07 -15.13
N TRP A 77 3.76 -0.80 -14.32
CA TRP A 77 4.20 -2.11 -13.85
C TRP A 77 4.41 -3.09 -15.01
N GLY A 78 3.55 -3.02 -16.03
CA GLY A 78 3.66 -3.85 -17.22
C GLY A 78 4.89 -3.57 -18.06
N LEU A 79 5.51 -2.40 -17.92
CA LEU A 79 6.74 -2.05 -18.64
C LEU A 79 8.01 -2.63 -18.01
N THR A 80 7.90 -3.26 -16.83
CA THR A 80 9.05 -3.87 -16.17
C THR A 80 9.54 -5.08 -16.96
N PRO A 81 10.85 -5.14 -17.33
CA PRO A 81 11.38 -6.30 -18.05
C PRO A 81 11.20 -7.59 -17.26
N GLN A 82 10.65 -8.61 -17.91
CA GLN A 82 10.35 -9.89 -17.26
C GLN A 82 11.52 -10.87 -17.26
N ASN A 83 12.51 -10.66 -18.10
CA ASN A 83 13.61 -11.58 -18.33
C ASN A 83 14.96 -11.09 -17.80
N LYS A 84 14.94 -10.02 -17.00
CA LYS A 84 16.18 -9.46 -16.43
C LYS A 84 16.20 -9.63 -14.91
N TRP A 85 17.30 -10.14 -14.38
CA TRP A 85 17.56 -10.33 -12.97
C TRP A 85 18.98 -9.88 -12.63
N PRO A 86 19.24 -9.38 -11.42
CA PRO A 86 18.28 -9.16 -10.34
C PRO A 86 17.40 -7.94 -10.60
N ARG A 87 16.27 -7.86 -9.87
CA ARG A 87 15.40 -6.70 -9.89
C ARG A 87 15.34 -6.10 -8.50
N TYR A 88 15.26 -4.78 -8.44
CA TYR A 88 15.24 -4.04 -7.18
C TYR A 88 13.97 -3.21 -7.09
N LEU A 89 13.40 -3.13 -5.90
CA LEU A 89 12.25 -2.27 -5.63
C LEU A 89 12.72 -1.07 -4.80
N VAL A 90 12.46 0.13 -5.30
CA VAL A 90 12.74 1.36 -4.59
C VAL A 90 11.42 2.07 -4.33
N VAL A 91 11.13 2.33 -3.05
CA VAL A 91 9.95 3.07 -2.64
C VAL A 91 10.38 4.49 -2.30
N ASN A 92 9.85 5.42 -3.06
CA ASN A 92 10.19 6.83 -2.92
C ASN A 92 9.47 7.47 -1.73
#